data_21410bbae0d4cdb8b108d5e55cbdf538
#
_entry.id   21410bbae0d4cdb8b108d5e55cbdf538
#
_cell.length_a   1.000
_cell.length_b   1.000
_cell.length_c   1.000
_cell.angle_alpha   90.00
_cell.angle_beta   90.00
_cell.angle_gamma   90.00
#
_symmetry.space_group_name_H-M   'P 1'
#
loop_
_entity.id
_entity.type
_entity.pdbx_description
1 polymer ?
#
loop_
_entity_poly.entity_id
_entity_poly.type
_entity_poly.pdbx_seq_one_letter_code
_entity_poly.pdbx_strand_id
1 'polypeptide(L)'
;MMRSKSSPRPRTVAYVCECGREVVQSLDQDARPAGCPGCGQTAQGVARDAAADGGLLSCCARCGVDRLYVQKDFNKKAGLWVFVVAAVLSVPTWGLSLVAATLIDLVLYHSLGDATLCYGCGAVHRGFPRNPAHGVFDIHVQESVDRRVRTA
;
A
#
# COMPACT_ATOMS: atom_id res chain seq x y z
N MET A 1 -9.52 9.76 28.64
CA MET A 1 -9.30 8.73 27.59
C MET A 1 -10.23 9.03 26.42
N MET A 2 -9.76 9.83 25.46
CA MET A 2 -10.51 10.13 24.22
C MET A 2 -10.22 9.04 23.21
N ARG A 3 -11.18 8.14 23.02
CA ARG A 3 -11.18 7.11 21.97
C ARG A 3 -11.44 7.82 20.65
N SER A 4 -10.40 8.09 19.87
CA SER A 4 -10.53 8.61 18.51
C SER A 4 -11.37 7.62 17.70
N LYS A 5 -12.58 8.04 17.36
CA LYS A 5 -13.53 7.32 16.52
C LYS A 5 -13.10 7.52 15.06
N SER A 6 -11.98 6.85 14.66
CA SER A 6 -11.60 6.83 13.25
C SER A 6 -12.69 6.06 12.51
N SER A 7 -13.40 6.75 11.62
CA SER A 7 -14.27 6.13 10.62
C SER A 7 -13.50 4.99 9.93
N PRO A 8 -14.06 3.79 9.81
CA PRO A 8 -13.37 2.68 9.18
C PRO A 8 -13.05 3.08 7.73
N ARG A 9 -11.75 3.13 7.41
CA ARG A 9 -11.31 3.40 6.03
C ARG A 9 -11.82 2.28 5.13
N PRO A 10 -12.31 2.58 3.92
CA PRO A 10 -12.76 1.54 3.01
C PRO A 10 -11.61 0.56 2.72
N ARG A 11 -11.92 -0.71 2.75
CA ARG A 11 -10.96 -1.77 2.43
C ARG A 11 -10.79 -1.84 0.92
N THR A 12 -9.59 -1.62 0.44
CA THR A 12 -9.31 -1.60 -1.00
C THR A 12 -8.07 -2.40 -1.32
N VAL A 13 -8.05 -2.98 -2.51
CA VAL A 13 -6.86 -3.56 -3.13
C VAL A 13 -6.57 -2.81 -4.42
N ALA A 14 -5.33 -2.34 -4.57
CA ALA A 14 -4.81 -1.73 -5.78
C ALA A 14 -3.77 -2.66 -6.41
N TYR A 15 -3.85 -2.88 -7.71
CA TYR A 15 -2.91 -3.71 -8.46
C TYR A 15 -2.76 -3.22 -9.90
N VAL A 16 -1.67 -3.60 -10.54
CA VAL A 16 -1.47 -3.31 -11.97
C VAL A 16 -2.07 -4.45 -12.79
N CYS A 17 -2.96 -4.10 -13.72
CA CYS A 17 -3.52 -5.02 -14.69
C CYS A 17 -2.46 -5.40 -15.74
N GLU A 18 -2.64 -6.52 -16.45
CA GLU A 18 -1.76 -6.94 -17.56
C GLU A 18 -1.64 -5.89 -18.67
N CYS A 19 -2.67 -5.05 -18.85
CA CYS A 19 -2.62 -3.92 -19.79
C CYS A 19 -1.80 -2.72 -19.27
N GLY A 20 -1.15 -2.81 -18.09
CA GLY A 20 -0.33 -1.77 -17.48
C GLY A 20 -1.11 -0.71 -16.69
N ARG A 21 -2.44 -0.77 -16.64
CA ARG A 21 -3.27 0.18 -15.87
C ARG A 21 -3.43 -0.24 -14.42
N GLU A 22 -3.37 0.74 -13.54
CA GLU A 22 -3.68 0.54 -12.12
C GLU A 22 -5.20 0.37 -11.97
N VAL A 23 -5.60 -0.67 -11.22
CA VAL A 23 -6.98 -0.97 -10.86
C VAL A 23 -7.09 -0.90 -9.35
N VAL A 24 -8.06 -0.13 -8.84
CA VAL A 24 -8.40 -0.07 -7.42
C VAL A 24 -9.78 -0.68 -7.24
N GLN A 25 -9.84 -1.73 -6.42
CA GLN A 25 -11.07 -2.44 -6.13
C GLN A 25 -11.40 -2.36 -4.64
N SER A 26 -12.68 -2.07 -4.33
CA SER A 26 -13.19 -2.21 -2.95
C SER A 26 -13.38 -3.68 -2.60
N LEU A 27 -12.99 -4.04 -1.38
CA LEU A 27 -13.19 -5.37 -0.79
C LEU A 27 -14.39 -5.40 0.17
N ASP A 28 -15.16 -4.32 0.26
CA ASP A 28 -16.39 -4.30 1.04
C ASP A 28 -17.43 -5.24 0.42
N GLN A 29 -18.25 -5.87 1.26
CA GLN A 29 -19.16 -6.97 0.85
C GLN A 29 -20.15 -6.57 -0.26
N ASP A 30 -20.53 -5.29 -0.33
CA ASP A 30 -21.50 -4.77 -1.30
C ASP A 30 -20.87 -4.20 -2.57
N ALA A 31 -19.54 -4.17 -2.66
CA ALA A 31 -18.85 -3.60 -3.80
C ALA A 31 -18.88 -4.53 -5.01
N ARG A 32 -19.32 -4.00 -6.16
CA ARG A 32 -19.22 -4.71 -7.44
C ARG A 32 -17.75 -4.84 -7.85
N PRO A 33 -17.36 -5.96 -8.49
CA PRO A 33 -16.02 -6.08 -9.03
C PRO A 33 -15.77 -4.97 -10.04
N ALA A 34 -14.72 -4.18 -9.81
CA ALA A 34 -14.33 -3.10 -10.72
C ALA A 34 -13.62 -3.70 -11.93
N GLY A 35 -14.14 -3.41 -13.12
CA GLY A 35 -13.44 -3.71 -14.38
C GLY A 35 -12.21 -2.80 -14.54
N CYS A 36 -11.20 -3.30 -15.23
CA CYS A 36 -10.04 -2.50 -15.58
C CYS A 36 -10.45 -1.34 -16.50
N PRO A 37 -10.11 -0.09 -16.19
CA PRO A 37 -10.48 1.06 -17.03
C PRO A 37 -9.78 1.08 -18.40
N GLY A 38 -8.78 0.21 -18.60
CA GLY A 38 -8.04 0.12 -19.86
C GLY A 38 -8.51 -0.97 -20.79
N CYS A 39 -8.78 -2.18 -20.29
CA CYS A 39 -9.11 -3.34 -21.11
C CYS A 39 -10.50 -3.93 -20.78
N GLY A 40 -11.22 -3.40 -19.79
CA GLY A 40 -12.53 -3.89 -19.38
C GLY A 40 -12.52 -5.25 -18.64
N GLN A 41 -11.37 -5.91 -18.52
CA GLN A 41 -11.27 -7.17 -17.80
C GLN A 41 -11.67 -6.99 -16.33
N THR A 42 -12.63 -7.74 -15.88
CA THR A 42 -12.96 -7.83 -14.46
C THR A 42 -11.89 -8.65 -13.75
N ALA A 43 -11.46 -8.21 -12.58
CA ALA A 43 -10.52 -8.96 -11.75
C ALA A 43 -11.17 -10.30 -11.37
N GLN A 44 -10.78 -11.35 -12.07
CA GLN A 44 -11.13 -12.71 -11.68
C GLN A 44 -10.27 -13.06 -10.47
N GLY A 45 -10.91 -13.51 -9.39
CA GLY A 45 -10.22 -14.11 -8.26
C GLY A 45 -9.80 -13.19 -7.11
N VAL A 46 -10.37 -11.98 -6.98
CA VAL A 46 -10.21 -11.22 -5.73
C VAL A 46 -10.96 -11.97 -4.61
N ALA A 47 -10.22 -12.69 -3.79
CA ALA A 47 -10.77 -13.39 -2.65
C ALA A 47 -11.24 -12.38 -1.59
N ARG A 48 -12.57 -12.19 -1.48
CA ARG A 48 -13.18 -11.35 -0.44
C ARG A 48 -12.94 -11.92 0.96
N ASP A 49 -12.66 -13.22 1.03
CA ASP A 49 -12.44 -13.97 2.27
C ASP A 49 -11.02 -13.81 2.85
N ALA A 50 -10.13 -13.08 2.17
CA ALA A 50 -8.77 -12.82 2.63
C ALA A 50 -8.69 -12.11 4.01
N ALA A 51 -9.81 -11.56 4.47
CA ALA A 51 -9.96 -10.89 5.76
C ALA A 51 -10.85 -11.66 6.75
N ALA A 52 -10.95 -12.98 6.62
CA ALA A 52 -11.90 -13.81 7.38
C ALA A 52 -11.69 -13.76 8.90
N ASP A 53 -10.45 -13.63 9.38
CA ASP A 53 -10.15 -13.70 10.81
C ASP A 53 -10.03 -12.29 11.44
N GLY A 54 -11.15 -11.80 11.98
CA GLY A 54 -11.17 -10.55 12.75
C GLY A 54 -10.83 -9.29 11.95
N GLY A 55 -10.86 -9.35 10.61
CA GLY A 55 -10.53 -8.24 9.73
C GLY A 55 -9.03 -8.09 9.46
N LEU A 56 -8.19 -9.01 9.93
CA LEU A 56 -6.76 -9.07 9.61
C LEU A 56 -6.56 -9.70 8.22
N LEU A 57 -5.68 -9.10 7.44
CA LEU A 57 -5.30 -9.68 6.15
C LEU A 57 -4.32 -10.83 6.39
N SER A 58 -4.67 -12.06 6.00
CA SER A 58 -3.83 -13.25 6.14
C SER A 58 -3.14 -13.65 4.83
N CYS A 59 -3.79 -13.41 3.70
CA CYS A 59 -3.26 -13.70 2.36
C CYS A 59 -3.64 -12.60 1.37
N CYS A 60 -3.00 -12.59 0.22
CA CYS A 60 -3.29 -11.62 -0.83
C CYS A 60 -4.67 -11.85 -1.44
N ALA A 61 -5.51 -10.84 -1.45
CA ALA A 61 -6.84 -10.89 -2.03
C ALA A 61 -6.83 -11.14 -3.56
N ARG A 62 -5.69 -10.90 -4.25
CA ARG A 62 -5.55 -11.10 -5.70
C ARG A 62 -4.99 -12.46 -6.07
N CYS A 63 -3.87 -12.87 -5.50
CA CYS A 63 -3.14 -14.08 -5.90
C CYS A 63 -3.10 -15.18 -4.84
N GLY A 64 -3.67 -14.96 -3.65
CA GLY A 64 -3.74 -15.94 -2.57
C GLY A 64 -2.42 -16.20 -1.83
N VAL A 65 -1.31 -15.55 -2.22
CA VAL A 65 -0.01 -15.73 -1.56
C VAL A 65 -0.07 -15.20 -0.13
N ASP A 66 0.45 -15.98 0.83
CA ASP A 66 0.50 -15.68 2.26
C ASP A 66 1.69 -14.79 2.67
N ARG A 67 2.58 -14.48 1.74
CA ARG A 67 3.74 -13.63 1.97
C ARG A 67 3.40 -12.18 1.69
N LEU A 68 3.21 -11.44 2.77
CA LEU A 68 2.84 -10.04 2.78
C LEU A 68 3.81 -9.25 3.66
N TYR A 69 4.02 -7.97 3.35
CA TYR A 69 4.81 -7.06 4.18
C TYR A 69 4.07 -5.74 4.38
N VAL A 70 4.41 -5.04 5.43
CA VAL A 70 3.80 -3.75 5.79
C VAL A 70 4.77 -2.62 5.51
N GLN A 71 4.28 -1.58 4.82
CA GLN A 71 5.02 -0.33 4.64
C GLN A 71 4.08 0.87 4.83
N LYS A 72 4.66 2.06 5.01
CA LYS A 72 3.88 3.30 5.02
C LYS A 72 3.34 3.61 3.64
N ASP A 73 2.05 4.00 3.57
CA ASP A 73 1.40 4.39 2.32
C ASP A 73 1.84 5.81 1.91
N PHE A 74 3.11 5.92 1.52
CA PHE A 74 3.75 7.19 1.18
C PHE A 74 3.72 7.44 -0.33
N ASN A 75 3.21 8.61 -0.73
CA ASN A 75 3.28 9.03 -2.12
C ASN A 75 4.69 9.53 -2.45
N LYS A 76 5.51 8.67 -3.07
CA LYS A 76 6.90 8.96 -3.44
C LYS A 76 7.04 10.24 -4.27
N LYS A 77 6.05 10.55 -5.14
CA LYS A 77 6.07 11.77 -5.95
C LYS A 77 5.90 13.02 -5.09
N ALA A 78 5.00 12.99 -4.10
CA ALA A 78 4.80 14.12 -3.19
C ALA A 78 6.06 14.39 -2.35
N GLY A 79 6.68 13.36 -1.78
CA GLY A 79 7.94 13.49 -1.04
C GLY A 79 9.07 14.06 -1.89
N LEU A 80 9.21 13.59 -3.13
CA LEU A 80 10.20 14.12 -4.06
C LEU A 80 9.97 15.62 -4.33
N TRP A 81 8.73 16.06 -4.54
CA TRP A 81 8.41 17.46 -4.75
C TRP A 81 8.72 18.34 -3.54
N VAL A 82 8.37 17.88 -2.34
CA VAL A 82 8.71 18.57 -1.09
C VAL A 82 10.22 18.76 -0.97
N PHE A 83 10.99 17.70 -1.26
CA PHE A 83 12.45 17.76 -1.23
C PHE A 83 13.02 18.73 -2.27
N VAL A 84 12.55 18.68 -3.52
CA VAL A 84 13.03 19.57 -4.60
C VAL A 84 12.77 21.05 -4.26
N VAL A 85 11.55 21.36 -3.81
CA VAL A 85 11.18 22.74 -3.40
C VAL A 85 12.04 23.20 -2.22
N ALA A 86 12.24 22.36 -1.21
CA ALA A 86 13.07 22.69 -0.06
C ALA A 86 14.54 22.92 -0.45
N ALA A 87 15.06 22.13 -1.38
CA ALA A 87 16.44 22.28 -1.88
C ALA A 87 16.63 23.60 -2.63
N VAL A 88 15.69 23.98 -3.50
CA VAL A 88 15.75 25.27 -4.22
C VAL A 88 15.67 26.45 -3.24
N LEU A 89 14.79 26.37 -2.24
CA LEU A 89 14.64 27.42 -1.24
C LEU A 89 15.76 27.45 -0.20
N SER A 90 16.62 26.44 -0.15
CA SER A 90 17.68 26.36 0.85
C SER A 90 18.73 27.46 0.67
N VAL A 91 18.99 27.87 -0.56
CA VAL A 91 19.98 28.95 -0.87
C VAL A 91 19.56 30.30 -0.27
N PRO A 92 18.34 30.84 -0.53
CA PRO A 92 17.94 32.13 0.05
C PRO A 92 17.62 32.05 1.55
N THR A 93 17.33 30.85 2.09
CA THR A 93 16.93 30.68 3.50
C THR A 93 18.04 30.13 4.39
N TRP A 94 19.29 30.10 3.89
CA TRP A 94 20.46 29.59 4.65
C TRP A 94 20.23 28.17 5.21
N GLY A 95 19.50 27.33 4.47
CA GLY A 95 19.19 25.97 4.87
C GLY A 95 17.99 25.80 5.82
N LEU A 96 17.35 26.88 6.28
CA LEU A 96 16.20 26.79 7.19
C LEU A 96 15.02 26.04 6.56
N SER A 97 14.86 26.13 5.22
CA SER A 97 13.84 25.36 4.47
C SER A 97 14.02 23.85 4.57
N LEU A 98 15.26 23.36 4.67
CA LEU A 98 15.52 21.91 4.83
C LEU A 98 15.08 21.42 6.21
N VAL A 99 15.30 22.23 7.25
CA VAL A 99 14.81 21.92 8.60
C VAL A 99 13.28 21.86 8.61
N ALA A 100 12.62 22.85 7.99
CA ALA A 100 11.17 22.86 7.88
C ALA A 100 10.64 21.65 7.08
N ALA A 101 11.26 21.30 5.97
CA ALA A 101 10.91 20.13 5.18
C ALA A 101 11.04 18.83 5.99
N THR A 102 12.12 18.68 6.76
CA THR A 102 12.34 17.51 7.62
C THR A 102 11.22 17.37 8.68
N LEU A 103 10.80 18.50 9.27
CA LEU A 103 9.70 18.49 10.23
C LEU A 103 8.37 18.12 9.56
N ILE A 104 8.11 18.62 8.36
CA ILE A 104 6.92 18.27 7.56
C ILE A 104 6.93 16.78 7.23
N ASP A 105 8.06 16.24 6.77
CA ASP A 105 8.19 14.81 6.46
C ASP A 105 7.99 13.95 7.70
N LEU A 106 8.48 14.36 8.86
CA LEU A 106 8.26 13.65 10.11
C LEU A 106 6.78 13.62 10.50
N VAL A 107 6.09 14.75 10.39
CA VAL A 107 4.64 14.83 10.66
C VAL A 107 3.85 13.97 9.67
N LEU A 108 4.19 14.03 8.38
CA LEU A 108 3.58 13.20 7.35
C LEU A 108 3.80 11.71 7.63
N TYR A 109 5.03 11.32 7.97
CA TYR A 109 5.35 9.93 8.30
C TYR A 109 4.49 9.38 9.47
N HIS A 110 4.29 10.18 10.51
CA HIS A 110 3.44 9.79 11.65
C HIS A 110 1.94 9.82 11.33
N SER A 111 1.51 10.64 10.40
CA SER A 111 0.10 10.77 10.01
C SER A 111 -0.35 9.74 8.97
N LEU A 112 0.59 9.17 8.21
CA LEU A 112 0.29 8.21 7.16
C LEU A 112 -0.09 6.85 7.72
N GLY A 113 -1.11 6.24 7.11
CA GLY A 113 -1.52 4.88 7.40
C GLY A 113 -0.52 3.84 6.90
N ASP A 114 -0.69 2.63 7.40
CA ASP A 114 0.04 1.47 6.92
C ASP A 114 -0.69 0.86 5.71
N ALA A 115 0.05 0.38 4.73
CA ALA A 115 -0.44 -0.43 3.62
C ALA A 115 0.26 -1.79 3.65
N THR A 116 -0.48 -2.85 3.34
CA THR A 116 0.06 -4.21 3.26
C THR A 116 0.25 -4.58 1.80
N LEU A 117 1.45 -5.02 1.43
CA LEU A 117 1.82 -5.37 0.06
C LEU A 117 2.10 -6.85 -0.08
N CYS A 118 1.79 -7.38 -1.25
CA CYS A 118 2.05 -8.77 -1.59
C CYS A 118 3.41 -8.94 -2.27
N TYR A 119 4.23 -9.86 -1.78
CA TYR A 119 5.50 -10.22 -2.42
C TYR A 119 5.32 -10.88 -3.79
N GLY A 120 4.21 -11.61 -4.02
CA GLY A 120 3.99 -12.34 -5.26
C GLY A 120 3.52 -11.48 -6.42
N CYS A 121 2.52 -10.63 -6.23
CA CYS A 121 1.89 -9.86 -7.32
C CYS A 121 1.99 -8.34 -7.17
N GLY A 122 2.64 -7.82 -6.12
CA GLY A 122 2.78 -6.39 -5.87
C GLY A 122 1.46 -5.67 -5.51
N ALA A 123 0.37 -6.39 -5.26
CA ALA A 123 -0.91 -5.78 -4.91
C ALA A 123 -0.83 -5.07 -3.56
N VAL A 124 -1.39 -3.86 -3.49
CA VAL A 124 -1.39 -2.99 -2.31
C VAL A 124 -2.76 -3.04 -1.65
N HIS A 125 -2.79 -3.49 -0.41
CA HIS A 125 -4.02 -3.59 0.39
C HIS A 125 -4.07 -2.44 1.38
N ARG A 126 -5.16 -1.66 1.38
CA ARG A 126 -5.39 -0.52 2.26
C ARG A 126 -6.64 -0.72 3.11
N GLY A 127 -6.69 -0.07 4.27
CA GLY A 127 -7.85 -0.13 5.16
C GLY A 127 -7.89 -1.37 6.07
N PHE A 128 -6.83 -2.19 6.07
CA PHE A 128 -6.69 -3.31 6.98
C PHE A 128 -5.90 -2.92 8.22
N PRO A 129 -6.25 -3.45 9.40
CA PRO A 129 -5.41 -3.32 10.59
C PRO A 129 -4.10 -4.09 10.36
N ARG A 130 -3.03 -3.59 10.98
CA ARG A 130 -1.71 -4.22 10.88
C ARG A 130 -1.75 -5.64 11.47
N ASN A 131 -1.44 -6.64 10.66
CA ASN A 131 -1.26 -8.00 11.12
C ASN A 131 0.17 -8.16 11.67
N PRO A 132 0.35 -8.57 12.95
CA PRO A 132 1.68 -8.74 13.55
C PRO A 132 2.52 -9.83 12.89
N ALA A 133 1.91 -10.75 12.14
CA ALA A 133 2.61 -11.77 11.37
C ALA A 133 3.34 -11.21 10.13
N HIS A 134 2.97 -10.00 9.68
CA HIS A 134 3.60 -9.36 8.53
C HIS A 134 4.69 -8.39 8.99
N GLY A 135 5.93 -8.72 8.64
CA GLY A 135 7.09 -7.88 8.90
C GLY A 135 7.20 -6.69 7.94
N VAL A 136 8.33 -6.01 8.01
CA VAL A 136 8.78 -5.04 7.01
C VAL A 136 9.30 -5.78 5.78
N PHE A 137 9.52 -5.05 4.68
CA PHE A 137 10.09 -5.64 3.45
C PHE A 137 11.44 -6.32 3.72
N ASP A 138 11.57 -7.56 3.25
CA ASP A 138 12.80 -8.36 3.31
C ASP A 138 13.14 -8.89 1.91
N ILE A 139 14.34 -8.55 1.42
CA ILE A 139 14.81 -8.94 0.10
C ILE A 139 14.95 -10.47 -0.05
N HIS A 140 15.32 -11.19 1.00
CA HIS A 140 15.47 -12.65 0.94
C HIS A 140 14.12 -13.34 0.78
N VAL A 141 13.07 -12.79 1.41
CA VAL A 141 11.70 -13.27 1.22
C VAL A 141 11.26 -13.02 -0.22
N GLN A 142 11.53 -11.83 -0.78
CA GLN A 142 11.22 -11.50 -2.18
C GLN A 142 11.88 -12.48 -3.13
N GLU A 143 13.19 -12.73 -3.01
CA GLU A 143 13.93 -13.68 -3.86
C GLU A 143 13.37 -15.10 -3.77
N SER A 144 12.93 -15.51 -2.57
CA SER A 144 12.35 -16.84 -2.37
C SER A 144 11.00 -17.01 -3.07
N VAL A 145 10.18 -15.95 -3.06
CA VAL A 145 8.87 -15.92 -3.75
C VAL A 145 9.08 -15.89 -5.27
N ASP A 146 9.99 -15.05 -5.77
CA ASP A 146 10.28 -14.92 -7.19
C ASP A 146 10.81 -16.27 -7.78
N ARG A 147 11.61 -17.01 -7.03
CA ARG A 147 12.05 -18.36 -7.44
C ARG A 147 10.87 -19.31 -7.58
N ARG A 148 9.94 -19.32 -6.62
CA ARG A 148 8.75 -20.19 -6.67
C ARG A 148 7.83 -19.88 -7.86
N VAL A 149 7.63 -18.59 -8.14
CA VAL A 149 6.79 -18.15 -9.27
C VAL A 149 7.40 -18.53 -10.62
N ARG A 150 8.75 -18.54 -10.75
CA ARG A 150 9.43 -18.94 -12.00
C ARG A 150 9.46 -20.45 -12.24
N THR A 151 9.27 -21.24 -11.21
CA THR A 151 9.32 -22.72 -11.29
C THR A 151 7.94 -23.39 -11.34
N ALA A 152 6.87 -22.61 -11.21
CA ALA A 152 5.48 -23.04 -11.33
C ALA A 152 4.90 -22.74 -12.71
#